data_892e5c73009131eaf9d512eb29a9a8de
#
_entry.id   892e5c73009131eaf9d512eb29a9a8de
#
_cell.length_a   1.000
_cell.length_b   1.000
_cell.length_c   1.000
_cell.angle_alpha   90.00
_cell.angle_beta   90.00
_cell.angle_gamma   90.00
#
_symmetry.space_group_name_H-M   'P 1'
#
loop_
_entity.id
_entity.type
_entity.pdbx_description
1 polymer ?
#
loop_
_entity_poly.entity_id
_entity_poly.type
_entity_poly.pdbx_seq_one_letter_code
_entity_poly.pdbx_strand_id
1 'polypeptide(L)'
;MKSVKRALISVSDKTDVLEFAQKLHGLGVEILSTGGTSDLLAKGGVPVKQVSDYTGFPEMMDGRIKTLHPKIHGGILGRRDVKSHMESMEEHDINPIDLVVINLYPFENTIAREDCLL
;
A
#
# COMPACT_ATOMS: atom_id res chain seq x y z
N MET A 1 -0.92 -12.60 -19.84
CA MET A 1 -0.33 -11.78 -18.75
C MET A 1 -1.46 -11.11 -17.98
N LYS A 2 -1.43 -11.23 -16.67
CA LYS A 2 -2.47 -10.60 -15.84
C LYS A 2 -2.22 -9.11 -15.75
N SER A 3 -3.25 -8.31 -15.95
CA SER A 3 -3.13 -6.86 -15.77
C SER A 3 -3.08 -6.50 -14.30
N VAL A 4 -2.33 -5.44 -13.99
CA VAL A 4 -2.31 -4.85 -12.65
C VAL A 4 -3.58 -4.04 -12.47
N LYS A 5 -4.38 -4.38 -11.47
CA LYS A 5 -5.65 -3.68 -11.18
C LYS A 5 -5.57 -2.85 -9.91
N ARG A 6 -4.73 -3.24 -8.97
CA ARG A 6 -4.64 -2.57 -7.67
C ARG A 6 -3.19 -2.56 -7.21
N ALA A 7 -2.74 -1.39 -6.78
CA ALA A 7 -1.38 -1.19 -6.28
C ALA A 7 -1.40 -0.59 -4.89
N LEU A 8 -0.50 -1.06 -4.03
CA LEU A 8 -0.23 -0.45 -2.73
C LEU A 8 1.09 0.31 -2.83
N ILE A 9 1.05 1.61 -2.59
CA ILE A 9 2.23 2.47 -2.63
C ILE A 9 2.42 3.13 -1.27
N SER A 10 3.52 2.83 -0.61
CA SER A 10 3.88 3.41 0.68
C SER A 10 5.39 3.54 0.73
N VAL A 11 5.90 4.75 0.53
CA VAL A 11 7.34 4.97 0.37
C VAL A 11 7.83 6.05 1.34
N SER A 12 9.04 5.88 1.87
CA SER A 12 9.72 6.89 2.67
C SER A 12 10.44 7.88 1.76
N ASP A 13 11.13 7.38 0.74
CA ASP A 13 11.72 8.23 -0.31
C ASP A 13 10.67 8.41 -1.42
N LYS A 14 10.20 9.64 -1.57
CA LYS A 14 9.12 9.98 -2.48
C LYS A 14 9.60 10.48 -3.85
N THR A 15 10.90 10.33 -4.14
CA THR A 15 11.47 10.69 -5.43
C THR A 15 10.79 9.87 -6.54
N ASP A 16 10.29 10.55 -7.54
CA ASP A 16 9.64 9.96 -8.72
C ASP A 16 8.35 9.16 -8.46
N VAL A 17 7.88 9.08 -7.21
CA VAL A 17 6.67 8.30 -6.91
C VAL A 17 5.43 8.91 -7.58
N LEU A 18 5.35 10.22 -7.63
CA LEU A 18 4.19 10.89 -8.25
C LEU A 18 4.08 10.56 -9.74
N GLU A 19 5.18 10.64 -10.48
CA GLU A 19 5.20 10.31 -11.90
C GLU A 19 4.81 8.85 -12.14
N PHE A 20 5.35 7.94 -11.33
CA PHE A 20 5.02 6.52 -11.40
C PHE A 20 3.53 6.29 -11.14
N ALA A 21 2.99 6.91 -10.10
CA ALA A 21 1.57 6.78 -9.76
C ALA A 21 0.67 7.36 -10.84
N GLN A 22 1.07 8.49 -11.46
CA GLN A 22 0.32 9.07 -12.57
C GLN A 22 0.23 8.10 -13.74
N LYS A 23 1.31 7.39 -14.05
CA LYS A 23 1.33 6.37 -15.10
C LYS A 23 0.42 5.20 -14.76
N LEU A 24 0.45 4.73 -13.52
CA LEU A 24 -0.44 3.65 -13.08
C LEU A 24 -1.91 4.07 -13.18
N HIS A 25 -2.23 5.27 -12.74
CA HIS A 25 -3.58 5.79 -12.84
C HIS A 25 -4.05 5.85 -14.30
N GLY A 26 -3.19 6.30 -15.20
CA GLY A 26 -3.49 6.32 -16.63
C GLY A 26 -3.76 4.94 -17.23
N LEU A 27 -3.27 3.87 -16.60
CA LEU A 27 -3.51 2.49 -16.99
C LEU A 27 -4.75 1.89 -16.31
N GLY A 28 -5.48 2.67 -15.51
CA GLY A 28 -6.69 2.20 -14.83
C GLY A 28 -6.41 1.46 -13.51
N VAL A 29 -5.22 1.62 -12.94
CA VAL A 29 -4.86 0.96 -11.68
C VAL A 29 -5.41 1.73 -10.49
N GLU A 30 -6.12 1.05 -9.58
CA GLU A 30 -6.54 1.62 -8.31
C GLU A 30 -5.34 1.69 -7.37
N ILE A 31 -5.15 2.84 -6.72
CA ILE A 31 -3.99 3.06 -5.87
C ILE A 31 -4.42 3.18 -4.41
N LEU A 32 -3.86 2.31 -3.57
CA LEU A 32 -3.97 2.38 -2.12
C LEU A 32 -2.67 2.99 -1.58
N SER A 33 -2.77 3.91 -0.66
CA SER A 33 -1.58 4.56 -0.12
C SER A 33 -1.78 4.99 1.33
N THR A 34 -0.71 5.43 1.96
CA THR A 34 -0.69 5.78 3.38
C THR A 34 -0.01 7.12 3.61
N GLY A 35 -0.46 7.82 4.65
CA GLY A 35 0.22 8.99 5.22
C GLY A 35 0.69 10.03 4.20
N GLY A 36 1.96 10.40 4.29
CA GLY A 36 2.54 11.43 3.43
C GLY A 36 2.59 11.05 1.95
N THR A 37 2.70 9.75 1.63
CA THR A 37 2.64 9.31 0.24
C THR A 37 1.26 9.59 -0.34
N SER A 38 0.20 9.26 0.40
CA SER A 38 -1.17 9.55 -0.01
C SER A 38 -1.38 11.04 -0.25
N ASP A 39 -0.90 11.88 0.66
CA ASP A 39 -1.04 13.34 0.53
C ASP A 39 -0.31 13.86 -0.71
N LEU A 40 0.90 13.38 -0.96
CA LEU A 40 1.66 13.80 -2.14
C LEU A 40 0.95 13.42 -3.43
N LEU A 41 0.45 12.20 -3.52
CA LEU A 41 -0.24 11.72 -4.72
C LEU A 41 -1.54 12.49 -4.95
N ALA A 42 -2.31 12.74 -3.90
CA ALA A 42 -3.55 13.49 -4.01
C ALA A 42 -3.31 14.93 -4.47
N LYS A 43 -2.28 15.58 -3.93
CA LYS A 43 -1.90 16.94 -4.37
C LYS A 43 -1.45 16.97 -5.82
N GLY A 44 -0.88 15.89 -6.31
CA GLY A 44 -0.46 15.79 -7.71
C GLY A 44 -1.57 15.38 -8.67
N GLY A 45 -2.80 15.33 -8.21
CA GLY A 45 -3.95 15.00 -9.05
C GLY A 45 -4.18 13.51 -9.27
N VAL A 46 -3.53 12.64 -8.51
CA VAL A 46 -3.72 11.19 -8.61
C VAL A 46 -4.78 10.76 -7.61
N PRO A 47 -5.90 10.17 -8.05
CA PRO A 47 -6.89 9.62 -7.13
C PRO A 47 -6.26 8.46 -6.34
N VAL A 48 -6.30 8.57 -5.02
CA VAL A 48 -5.78 7.52 -4.14
C VAL A 48 -6.81 7.21 -3.07
N LYS A 49 -6.82 5.97 -2.61
CA LYS A 49 -7.62 5.56 -1.48
C LYS A 49 -6.68 5.32 -0.30
N GLN A 50 -6.95 5.94 0.82
CA GLN A 50 -6.15 5.71 2.01
C GLN A 50 -6.39 4.32 2.56
N VAL A 51 -5.34 3.68 3.05
CA VAL A 51 -5.45 2.33 3.61
C VAL A 51 -6.45 2.30 4.77
N SER A 52 -6.46 3.33 5.63
CA SER A 52 -7.43 3.40 6.74
C SER A 52 -8.87 3.41 6.25
N ASP A 53 -9.15 4.09 5.15
CA ASP A 53 -10.50 4.09 4.56
C ASP A 53 -10.82 2.74 3.91
N TYR A 54 -9.83 2.12 3.29
CA TYR A 54 -10.01 0.84 2.62
C TYR A 54 -10.26 -0.29 3.62
N THR A 55 -9.53 -0.30 4.74
CA THR A 55 -9.68 -1.33 5.77
C THR A 55 -10.82 -1.03 6.74
N GLY A 56 -11.22 0.24 6.85
CA GLY A 56 -12.15 0.69 7.88
C GLY A 56 -11.53 0.75 9.27
N PHE A 57 -10.22 0.64 9.37
CA PHE A 57 -9.50 0.65 10.64
C PHE A 57 -8.58 1.86 10.68
N PRO A 58 -8.66 2.71 11.72
CA PRO A 58 -7.87 3.94 11.77
C PRO A 58 -6.38 3.65 11.95
N GLU A 59 -5.54 4.57 11.46
CA GLU A 59 -4.13 4.53 11.77
C GLU A 59 -3.92 4.75 13.26
N MET A 60 -3.01 3.97 13.85
CA MET A 60 -2.62 4.13 15.25
C MET A 60 -1.15 3.78 15.41
N MET A 61 -0.59 4.09 16.59
CA MET A 61 0.82 3.86 16.87
C MET A 61 1.73 4.51 15.82
N ASP A 62 1.39 5.74 15.42
CA ASP A 62 2.09 6.52 14.40
C ASP A 62 2.16 5.78 13.04
N GLY A 63 1.09 5.09 12.71
CA GLY A 63 1.00 4.36 11.45
C GLY A 63 1.75 3.03 11.43
N ARG A 64 2.26 2.57 12.56
CA ARG A 64 3.05 1.33 12.61
C ARG A 64 2.26 0.08 12.24
N ILE A 65 0.93 0.11 12.41
CA ILE A 65 0.08 -1.04 12.10
C ILE A 65 -0.91 -0.76 10.97
N LYS A 66 -0.69 0.30 10.20
CA LYS A 66 -1.64 0.74 9.19
C LYS A 66 -1.95 -0.28 8.10
N THR A 67 -1.01 -1.19 7.83
CA THR A 67 -1.20 -2.25 6.85
C THR A 67 -1.40 -3.63 7.47
N LEU A 68 -1.37 -3.74 8.79
CA LEU A 68 -1.58 -5.01 9.50
C LEU A 68 -3.08 -5.30 9.59
N HIS A 69 -3.67 -5.63 8.46
CA HIS A 69 -5.11 -5.88 8.35
C HIS A 69 -5.33 -6.96 7.30
N PRO A 70 -6.29 -7.87 7.50
CA PRO A 70 -6.56 -8.94 6.53
C PRO A 70 -6.81 -8.45 5.11
N LYS A 71 -7.45 -7.30 4.92
CA LYS A 71 -7.69 -6.77 3.58
C LYS A 71 -6.40 -6.40 2.85
N ILE A 72 -5.36 -5.97 3.57
CA ILE A 72 -4.07 -5.65 2.96
C ILE A 72 -3.21 -6.91 2.84
N HIS A 73 -2.93 -7.57 3.95
CA HIS A 73 -2.06 -8.75 3.94
C HIS A 73 -2.69 -9.92 3.18
N GLY A 74 -4.01 -10.12 3.31
CA GLY A 74 -4.70 -11.15 2.53
C GLY A 74 -4.67 -10.87 1.04
N GLY A 75 -4.80 -9.60 0.66
CA GLY A 75 -4.70 -9.20 -0.75
C GLY A 75 -3.33 -9.45 -1.36
N ILE A 76 -2.27 -9.36 -0.53
CA ILE A 76 -0.89 -9.62 -0.97
C ILE A 76 -0.58 -11.11 -0.92
N LEU A 77 -0.94 -11.78 0.17
CA LEU A 77 -0.53 -13.16 0.47
C LEU A 77 -1.42 -14.22 -0.14
N GLY A 78 -2.66 -13.89 -0.51
CA GLY A 78 -3.57 -14.86 -1.10
C GLY A 78 -3.03 -15.41 -2.41
N ARG A 79 -2.89 -16.71 -2.47
CA ARG A 79 -2.39 -17.38 -3.67
C ARG A 79 -3.53 -17.55 -4.67
N ARG A 80 -3.38 -16.96 -5.84
CA ARG A 80 -4.43 -16.94 -6.88
C ARG A 80 -4.56 -18.28 -7.60
N ASP A 81 -3.56 -19.14 -7.47
CA ASP A 81 -3.55 -20.49 -8.01
C ASP A 81 -4.13 -21.53 -7.03
N VAL A 82 -4.53 -21.09 -5.82
CA VAL A 82 -5.11 -21.96 -4.80
C VAL A 82 -6.58 -21.60 -4.62
N LYS A 83 -7.47 -22.50 -5.01
CA LYS A 83 -8.90 -22.27 -4.98
C LYS A 83 -9.43 -21.90 -3.59
N SER A 84 -8.96 -22.57 -2.53
CA SER A 84 -9.39 -22.26 -1.18
C SER A 84 -9.00 -20.86 -0.72
N HIS A 85 -7.83 -20.37 -1.18
CA HIS A 85 -7.42 -18.99 -0.91
C HIS A 85 -8.36 -17.99 -1.59
N MET A 86 -8.70 -18.22 -2.85
CA MET A 86 -9.58 -17.32 -3.59
C MET A 86 -11.00 -17.31 -3.03
N GLU A 87 -11.51 -18.46 -2.62
CA GLU A 87 -12.82 -18.56 -1.96
C GLU A 87 -12.84 -17.81 -0.64
N SER A 88 -11.78 -17.95 0.18
CA SER A 88 -11.66 -17.25 1.45
C SER A 88 -11.59 -15.74 1.26
N MET A 89 -10.84 -15.28 0.25
CA MET A 89 -10.76 -13.86 -0.07
C MET A 89 -12.13 -13.30 -0.47
N GLU A 90 -12.86 -14.01 -1.30
CA GLU A 90 -14.19 -13.59 -1.72
C GLU A 90 -15.17 -13.54 -0.54
N GLU A 91 -15.15 -14.58 0.32
CA GLU A 91 -15.98 -14.66 1.51
C GLU A 91 -15.76 -13.48 2.47
N HIS A 92 -14.50 -13.05 2.62
CA HIS A 92 -14.11 -11.99 3.55
C HIS A 92 -13.95 -10.62 2.88
N ASP A 93 -14.37 -10.49 1.63
CA ASP A 93 -14.27 -9.24 0.87
C ASP A 93 -12.83 -8.72 0.78
N ILE A 94 -11.90 -9.62 0.49
CA ILE A 94 -10.48 -9.29 0.33
C ILE A 94 -10.17 -9.25 -1.16
N ASN A 95 -9.78 -8.09 -1.66
CA ASN A 95 -9.42 -7.91 -3.07
C ASN A 95 -7.92 -8.12 -3.27
N PRO A 96 -7.51 -8.77 -4.38
CA PRO A 96 -6.09 -8.94 -4.66
C PRO A 96 -5.36 -7.60 -4.83
N ILE A 97 -4.14 -7.55 -4.31
CA ILE A 97 -3.22 -6.43 -4.55
C ILE A 97 -2.15 -6.95 -5.49
N ASP A 98 -2.04 -6.33 -6.64
CA ASP A 98 -1.22 -6.85 -7.75
C ASP A 98 0.20 -6.29 -7.76
N LEU A 99 0.40 -5.13 -7.14
CA LEU A 99 1.69 -4.44 -7.14
C LEU A 99 1.89 -3.79 -5.77
N VAL A 100 3.07 -3.98 -5.20
CA VAL A 100 3.46 -3.34 -3.94
C VAL A 100 4.71 -2.53 -4.18
N VAL A 101 4.66 -1.23 -3.87
CA VAL A 101 5.79 -0.32 -4.01
C VAL A 101 6.11 0.24 -2.63
N ILE A 102 7.21 -0.24 -2.08
CA ILE A 102 7.67 0.14 -0.74
C ILE A 102 9.18 0.34 -0.82
N ASN A 103 9.68 1.41 -0.21
CA ASN A 103 11.11 1.47 0.08
C ASN A 103 11.32 1.45 1.59
N LEU A 104 12.45 0.87 1.97
CA LEU A 104 12.82 0.78 3.38
C LEU A 104 13.22 2.16 3.89
N TYR A 105 12.99 2.40 5.16
CA TYR A 105 13.56 3.57 5.81
C TYR A 105 15.08 3.50 5.72
N PRO A 106 15.76 4.65 5.47
CA PRO A 106 17.22 4.66 5.41
C PRO A 106 17.80 4.25 6.75
N PHE A 107 18.48 3.12 6.78
CA PHE A 107 19.03 2.56 8.02
C PHE A 107 19.98 3.55 8.72
N GLU A 108 20.84 4.18 7.95
CA GLU A 108 21.79 5.16 8.50
C GLU A 108 21.09 6.34 9.19
N ASN A 109 20.04 6.87 8.58
CA ASN A 109 19.27 7.95 9.19
C ASN A 109 18.55 7.49 10.45
N THR A 110 18.07 6.26 10.44
CA THR A 110 17.34 5.70 11.58
C THR A 110 18.26 5.47 12.77
N ILE A 111 19.43 4.88 12.56
CA ILE A 111 20.37 4.62 13.67
C ILE A 111 21.06 5.87 14.18
N ALA A 112 21.09 6.94 13.39
CA ALA A 112 21.65 8.22 13.82
C ALA A 112 20.73 8.99 14.76
N ARG A 113 19.46 8.61 14.90
CA ARG A 113 18.50 9.27 15.78
C ARG A 113 18.73 8.84 17.23
N GLU A 114 18.66 9.80 18.14
CA GLU A 114 18.85 9.53 19.57
C GLU A 114 17.82 8.55 20.13
N ASP A 115 16.63 8.52 19.58
CA ASP A 115 15.55 7.66 20.03
C ASP A 115 15.53 6.30 19.32
N CYS A 116 16.54 5.98 18.53
CA CYS A 116 16.63 4.70 17.85
C CYS A 116 17.02 3.59 18.83
N LEU A 117 16.21 2.55 18.88
CA LEU A 117 16.44 1.35 19.69
C LEU A 117 16.75 0.20 18.75
N LEU A 118 17.94 -0.34 18.86
CA LEU A 118 18.37 -1.50 18.08
C LEU A 118 18.33 -2.76 18.92
#